data_f0a4e5c9e512ff14e1ac732a8657adb8
#
_entry.id   f0a4e5c9e512ff14e1ac732a8657adb8
#
_cell.length_a   1.000
_cell.length_b   1.000
_cell.length_c   1.000
_cell.angle_alpha   90.00
_cell.angle_beta   90.00
_cell.angle_gamma   90.00
#
_symmetry.space_group_name_H-M   'P 1'
#
loop_
_entity.id
_entity.type
_entity.pdbx_description
1 polymer ?
#
loop_
_entity_poly.entity_id
_entity_poly.type
_entity_poly.pdbx_seq_one_letter_code
_entity_poly.pdbx_strand_id
1 'polypeptide(L)'
;MNFLKRIFSPSFIIFSSILLIYTFYRSEIIYEGERRNYYNIYYAASLLLITFSIISFYISNKFKEYLIIIFSSLVVSIYAFEGYLIKKHNVKYQIYERDTGKKFDRREHFEVYDDLKKENNQIAVSIRGKLIENEDYSIYSLAGISNSKTILCNENGYYPIYESDRYGFNNPDKEWDSEEIEYLLVGDSFTYGSCVDRPNDIGSVLRSLSNNKSVLNLGYRGNGPLIEYAAIKEYLSPKVKKVLWIYYANDLNNLSQEKNEPILMNYFNDTSFTQKLKLKQDVIDEHLKKEWEKRRKKIEKVFLKKGKKTDLKHFIKFYNLRMFIVGRKEQKPPALPVDFKRVLEQAQEITKKNNSKLYFIHLPHNSRYINSRNKTEINKKYTLIKNIVEELKIPFIDIHKEVFKKEKNPLKLFPFE
;
A
#
# COMPACT_ATOMS: atom_id res chain seq x y z
N MET A 1 30.70 -37.34 -16.08
CA MET A 1 29.80 -37.19 -17.22
C MET A 1 29.00 -38.48 -17.55
N ASN A 2 29.63 -39.64 -17.68
CA ASN A 2 28.90 -40.90 -18.03
C ASN A 2 27.81 -41.29 -17.01
N PHE A 3 28.06 -41.12 -15.70
CA PHE A 3 27.06 -41.36 -14.67
C PHE A 3 25.85 -40.43 -14.81
N LEU A 4 26.07 -39.12 -15.02
CA LEU A 4 25.00 -38.12 -15.19
C LEU A 4 24.14 -38.40 -16.41
N LYS A 5 24.71 -38.89 -17.52
CA LYS A 5 23.96 -39.28 -18.72
C LYS A 5 23.03 -40.47 -18.45
N ARG A 6 23.47 -41.45 -17.63
CA ARG A 6 22.67 -42.64 -17.25
C ARG A 6 21.47 -42.27 -16.40
N ILE A 7 21.65 -41.37 -15.41
CA ILE A 7 20.60 -41.02 -14.48
C ILE A 7 19.70 -39.87 -14.99
N PHE A 8 20.09 -39.17 -16.07
CA PHE A 8 19.37 -38.01 -16.59
C PHE A 8 17.88 -38.30 -16.85
N SER A 9 17.59 -39.25 -17.74
CA SER A 9 16.20 -39.56 -18.11
C SER A 9 15.37 -40.12 -16.94
N PRO A 10 15.86 -41.08 -16.10
CA PRO A 10 15.15 -41.52 -14.92
C PRO A 10 14.89 -40.40 -13.89
N SER A 11 15.90 -39.60 -13.61
CA SER A 11 15.72 -38.49 -12.66
C SER A 11 14.73 -37.46 -13.18
N PHE A 12 14.74 -37.21 -14.48
CA PHE A 12 13.87 -36.19 -15.07
C PHE A 12 12.40 -36.64 -15.08
N ILE A 13 12.10 -37.93 -15.30
CA ILE A 13 10.73 -38.45 -15.22
C ILE A 13 10.22 -38.46 -13.77
N ILE A 14 11.07 -38.84 -12.82
CA ILE A 14 10.72 -38.78 -11.39
C ILE A 14 10.38 -37.35 -10.98
N PHE A 15 11.21 -36.38 -11.34
CA PHE A 15 10.99 -34.97 -11.01
C PHE A 15 9.68 -34.42 -11.60
N SER A 16 9.43 -34.67 -12.89
CA SER A 16 8.20 -34.23 -13.56
C SER A 16 6.94 -34.90 -13.01
N SER A 17 7.02 -36.18 -12.62
CA SER A 17 5.92 -36.88 -11.96
C SER A 17 5.62 -36.32 -10.57
N ILE A 18 6.66 -36.02 -9.78
CA ILE A 18 6.50 -35.35 -8.48
C ILE A 18 5.84 -33.97 -8.66
N LEU A 19 6.22 -33.21 -9.68
CA LEU A 19 5.62 -31.91 -9.98
C LEU A 19 4.13 -32.04 -10.30
N LEU A 20 3.74 -33.05 -11.10
CA LEU A 20 2.33 -33.31 -11.42
C LEU A 20 1.53 -33.69 -10.16
N ILE A 21 2.07 -34.62 -9.35
CA ILE A 21 1.44 -35.07 -8.11
C ILE A 21 1.28 -33.88 -7.13
N TYR A 22 2.31 -33.04 -7.00
CA TYR A 22 2.24 -31.85 -6.15
C TYR A 22 1.21 -30.84 -6.67
N THR A 23 1.11 -30.64 -7.99
CA THR A 23 0.11 -29.77 -8.60
C THR A 23 -1.29 -30.28 -8.31
N PHE A 24 -1.53 -31.57 -8.48
CA PHE A 24 -2.79 -32.22 -8.14
C PHE A 24 -3.15 -32.07 -6.67
N TYR A 25 -2.22 -32.39 -5.77
CA TYR A 25 -2.41 -32.25 -4.34
C TYR A 25 -2.80 -30.82 -3.95
N ARG A 26 -2.14 -29.82 -4.53
CA ARG A 26 -2.45 -28.41 -4.25
C ARG A 26 -3.79 -27.99 -4.83
N SER A 27 -4.09 -28.36 -6.08
CA SER A 27 -5.31 -27.95 -6.78
C SER A 27 -6.55 -28.62 -6.20
N GLU A 28 -6.50 -29.97 -6.06
CA GLU A 28 -7.71 -30.76 -5.77
C GLU A 28 -7.90 -31.02 -4.27
N ILE A 29 -6.79 -31.21 -3.51
CA ILE A 29 -6.90 -31.57 -2.09
C ILE A 29 -6.85 -30.31 -1.19
N ILE A 30 -5.90 -29.41 -1.43
CA ILE A 30 -5.74 -28.22 -0.56
C ILE A 30 -6.73 -27.10 -0.89
N TYR A 31 -7.05 -26.90 -2.17
CA TYR A 31 -7.98 -25.86 -2.62
C TYR A 31 -9.31 -26.41 -3.15
N GLU A 32 -9.58 -27.70 -2.96
CA GLU A 32 -10.87 -28.36 -3.28
C GLU A 32 -11.40 -28.05 -4.69
N GLY A 33 -10.48 -27.81 -5.64
CA GLY A 33 -10.79 -27.43 -7.02
C GLY A 33 -11.11 -25.96 -7.27
N GLU A 34 -11.29 -25.12 -6.24
CA GLU A 34 -11.63 -23.70 -6.39
C GLU A 34 -10.62 -22.89 -7.22
N ARG A 35 -9.37 -23.33 -7.24
CA ARG A 35 -8.28 -22.66 -7.97
C ARG A 35 -7.80 -23.44 -9.20
N ARG A 36 -8.61 -24.32 -9.75
CA ARG A 36 -8.26 -25.15 -10.91
C ARG A 36 -7.73 -24.32 -12.08
N ASN A 37 -8.40 -23.22 -12.41
CA ASN A 37 -7.97 -22.32 -13.49
C ASN A 37 -6.55 -21.76 -13.28
N TYR A 38 -6.17 -21.48 -12.03
CA TYR A 38 -4.81 -21.06 -11.71
C TYR A 38 -3.80 -22.19 -11.90
N TYR A 39 -4.19 -23.45 -11.61
CA TYR A 39 -3.30 -24.61 -11.70
C TYR A 39 -3.23 -25.24 -13.09
N ASN A 40 -4.12 -24.88 -14.04
CA ASN A 40 -4.12 -25.41 -15.41
C ASN A 40 -2.77 -25.28 -16.11
N ILE A 41 -2.09 -24.14 -15.97
CA ILE A 41 -0.76 -23.94 -16.56
C ILE A 41 0.30 -24.85 -15.96
N TYR A 42 0.19 -25.19 -14.66
CA TYR A 42 1.11 -26.10 -13.99
C TYR A 42 0.85 -27.55 -14.38
N TYR A 43 -0.41 -27.94 -14.61
CA TYR A 43 -0.76 -29.24 -15.18
C TYR A 43 -0.20 -29.39 -16.59
N ALA A 44 -0.43 -28.39 -17.46
CA ALA A 44 0.11 -28.40 -18.82
C ALA A 44 1.64 -28.49 -18.84
N ALA A 45 2.31 -27.68 -18.01
CA ALA A 45 3.77 -27.72 -17.88
C ALA A 45 4.28 -29.08 -17.38
N SER A 46 3.63 -29.66 -16.38
CA SER A 46 4.01 -30.97 -15.83
C SER A 46 3.85 -32.08 -16.88
N LEU A 47 2.76 -32.08 -17.64
CA LEU A 47 2.52 -33.05 -18.72
C LEU A 47 3.54 -32.91 -19.86
N LEU A 48 3.87 -31.66 -20.26
CA LEU A 48 4.92 -31.41 -21.25
C LEU A 48 6.29 -31.91 -20.78
N LEU A 49 6.62 -31.69 -19.49
CA LEU A 49 7.86 -32.20 -18.92
C LEU A 49 7.91 -33.71 -18.84
N ILE A 50 6.79 -34.39 -18.54
CA ILE A 50 6.70 -35.86 -18.57
C ILE A 50 6.91 -36.38 -20.00
N THR A 51 6.23 -35.78 -20.98
CA THR A 51 6.38 -36.15 -22.40
C THR A 51 7.84 -35.98 -22.84
N PHE A 52 8.46 -34.87 -22.52
CA PHE A 52 9.86 -34.63 -22.82
C PHE A 52 10.78 -35.60 -22.07
N SER A 53 10.45 -35.98 -20.84
CA SER A 53 11.20 -36.97 -20.08
C SER A 53 11.17 -38.37 -20.76
N ILE A 54 10.02 -38.77 -21.28
CA ILE A 54 9.88 -40.02 -22.02
C ILE A 54 10.71 -39.97 -23.30
N ILE A 55 10.61 -38.90 -24.08
CA ILE A 55 11.41 -38.71 -25.30
C ILE A 55 12.89 -38.72 -24.97
N SER A 56 13.31 -38.25 -23.80
CA SER A 56 14.71 -38.21 -23.40
C SER A 56 15.39 -39.57 -23.31
N PHE A 57 14.64 -40.66 -23.16
CA PHE A 57 15.21 -42.01 -23.20
C PHE A 57 15.74 -42.41 -24.59
N TYR A 58 15.14 -41.86 -25.64
CA TYR A 58 15.48 -42.15 -27.03
C TYR A 58 16.52 -41.18 -27.61
N ILE A 59 16.90 -40.15 -26.87
CA ILE A 59 17.89 -39.15 -27.30
C ILE A 59 19.31 -39.68 -27.13
N SER A 60 20.19 -39.36 -28.10
CA SER A 60 21.60 -39.76 -28.06
C SER A 60 22.34 -39.23 -26.82
N ASN A 61 23.33 -39.99 -26.35
CA ASN A 61 24.12 -39.58 -25.18
C ASN A 61 24.84 -38.23 -25.35
N LYS A 62 25.20 -37.88 -26.58
CA LYS A 62 25.83 -36.60 -26.90
C LYS A 62 24.84 -35.44 -26.72
N PHE A 63 23.60 -35.63 -27.14
CA PHE A 63 22.55 -34.62 -26.96
C PHE A 63 22.12 -34.49 -25.49
N LYS A 64 22.06 -35.61 -24.73
CA LYS A 64 21.86 -35.58 -23.28
C LYS A 64 22.91 -34.71 -22.55
N GLU A 65 24.15 -34.78 -23.00
CA GLU A 65 25.25 -33.98 -22.46
C GLU A 65 24.99 -32.48 -22.63
N TYR A 66 24.61 -32.05 -23.83
CA TYR A 66 24.21 -30.67 -24.08
C TYR A 66 23.03 -30.24 -23.22
N LEU A 67 22.00 -31.07 -23.09
CA LEU A 67 20.84 -30.76 -22.23
C LEU A 67 21.23 -30.62 -20.75
N ILE A 68 22.11 -31.46 -20.23
CA ILE A 68 22.62 -31.39 -18.86
C ILE A 68 23.37 -30.07 -18.66
N ILE A 69 24.25 -29.68 -19.59
CA ILE A 69 25.00 -28.43 -19.51
C ILE A 69 24.06 -27.23 -19.55
N ILE A 70 23.12 -27.17 -20.50
CA ILE A 70 22.15 -26.10 -20.65
C ILE A 70 21.29 -25.97 -19.38
N PHE A 71 20.74 -27.08 -18.88
CA PHE A 71 19.88 -27.08 -17.70
C PHE A 71 20.66 -26.67 -16.45
N SER A 72 21.87 -27.18 -16.26
CA SER A 72 22.73 -26.79 -15.14
C SER A 72 23.09 -25.31 -15.17
N SER A 73 23.44 -24.80 -16.35
CA SER A 73 23.73 -23.38 -16.54
C SER A 73 22.53 -22.50 -16.24
N LEU A 74 21.32 -22.92 -16.68
CA LEU A 74 20.08 -22.23 -16.43
C LEU A 74 19.78 -22.17 -14.92
N VAL A 75 19.89 -23.31 -14.21
CA VAL A 75 19.67 -23.36 -12.76
C VAL A 75 20.64 -22.46 -12.02
N VAL A 76 21.93 -22.52 -12.35
CA VAL A 76 22.96 -21.65 -11.75
C VAL A 76 22.64 -20.17 -12.01
N SER A 77 22.24 -19.81 -13.25
CA SER A 77 21.90 -18.43 -13.62
C SER A 77 20.69 -17.90 -12.85
N ILE A 78 19.66 -18.74 -12.68
CA ILE A 78 18.44 -18.38 -11.92
C ILE A 78 18.78 -18.14 -10.44
N TYR A 79 19.58 -19.02 -9.82
CA TYR A 79 20.01 -18.83 -8.43
C TYR A 79 20.95 -17.63 -8.25
N ALA A 80 21.86 -17.40 -9.22
CA ALA A 80 22.70 -16.20 -9.22
C ALA A 80 21.87 -14.92 -9.31
N PHE A 81 20.83 -14.93 -10.15
CA PHE A 81 19.92 -13.80 -10.27
C PHE A 81 19.06 -13.59 -9.00
N GLU A 82 18.57 -14.67 -8.36
CA GLU A 82 17.91 -14.57 -7.05
C GLU A 82 18.84 -13.94 -6.00
N GLY A 83 20.10 -14.38 -5.93
CA GLY A 83 21.13 -13.77 -5.07
C GLY A 83 21.37 -12.28 -5.36
N TYR A 84 21.42 -11.91 -6.64
CA TYR A 84 21.48 -10.50 -7.05
C TYR A 84 20.26 -9.70 -6.57
N LEU A 85 19.05 -10.22 -6.70
CA LEU A 85 17.83 -9.56 -6.24
C LEU A 85 17.82 -9.35 -4.73
N ILE A 86 18.30 -10.32 -3.94
CA ILE A 86 18.48 -10.19 -2.49
C ILE A 86 19.45 -9.07 -2.16
N LYS A 87 20.61 -9.05 -2.84
CA LYS A 87 21.60 -7.98 -2.66
C LYS A 87 21.01 -6.61 -3.01
N LYS A 88 20.30 -6.52 -4.13
CA LYS A 88 19.64 -5.28 -4.58
C LYS A 88 18.62 -4.78 -3.57
N HIS A 89 17.87 -5.66 -2.90
CA HIS A 89 16.92 -5.26 -1.87
C HIS A 89 17.59 -4.58 -0.67
N ASN A 90 18.82 -4.98 -0.35
CA ASN A 90 19.60 -4.41 0.76
C ASN A 90 20.36 -3.12 0.39
N VAL A 91 20.43 -2.78 -0.90
CA VAL A 91 21.17 -1.59 -1.38
C VAL A 91 20.55 -0.30 -0.83
N LYS A 92 19.24 -0.22 -0.68
CA LYS A 92 18.54 0.95 -0.10
C LYS A 92 19.08 1.32 1.30
N TYR A 93 19.38 0.32 2.13
CA TYR A 93 19.94 0.57 3.47
C TYR A 93 21.36 1.16 3.39
N GLN A 94 22.17 0.62 2.47
CA GLN A 94 23.53 1.10 2.24
C GLN A 94 23.54 2.52 1.64
N ILE A 95 22.62 2.82 0.73
CA ILE A 95 22.46 4.17 0.15
C ILE A 95 22.11 5.15 1.27
N TYR A 96 21.10 4.84 2.09
CA TYR A 96 20.71 5.69 3.21
C TYR A 96 21.88 5.93 4.18
N GLU A 97 22.57 4.86 4.61
CA GLU A 97 23.70 4.95 5.54
C GLU A 97 24.88 5.76 4.95
N ARG A 98 25.14 5.63 3.64
CA ARG A 98 26.15 6.42 2.93
C ARG A 98 25.77 7.89 2.84
N ASP A 99 24.53 8.19 2.45
CA ASP A 99 24.11 9.54 2.11
C ASP A 99 23.78 10.37 3.35
N THR A 100 23.34 9.73 4.44
CA THR A 100 22.98 10.42 5.69
C THR A 100 24.02 10.29 6.80
N GLY A 101 24.97 9.37 6.70
CA GLY A 101 25.87 9.00 7.78
C GLY A 101 25.18 8.33 8.98
N LYS A 102 23.88 8.04 8.89
CA LYS A 102 23.09 7.43 9.96
C LYS A 102 22.78 5.96 9.64
N LYS A 103 22.70 5.15 10.69
CA LYS A 103 22.34 3.74 10.57
C LYS A 103 20.85 3.61 10.30
N PHE A 104 20.46 2.78 9.32
CA PHE A 104 19.05 2.49 9.03
C PHE A 104 18.45 1.68 10.17
N ASP A 105 17.33 2.14 10.74
CA ASP A 105 16.59 1.36 11.75
C ASP A 105 15.87 0.19 11.07
N ARG A 106 16.30 -1.02 11.38
CA ARG A 106 15.78 -2.27 10.79
C ARG A 106 14.79 -3.00 11.68
N ARG A 107 14.42 -2.40 12.81
CA ARG A 107 13.42 -2.99 13.70
C ARG A 107 12.07 -3.08 13.00
N GLU A 108 11.28 -4.04 13.40
CA GLU A 108 9.85 -4.10 13.01
C GLU A 108 9.03 -3.13 13.86
N HIS A 109 7.85 -2.72 13.38
CA HIS A 109 6.97 -1.81 14.12
C HIS A 109 6.68 -2.24 15.57
N PHE A 110 6.52 -3.54 15.79
CA PHE A 110 6.21 -4.04 17.14
C PHE A 110 7.41 -3.91 18.08
N GLU A 111 8.65 -4.05 17.58
CA GLU A 111 9.86 -3.88 18.39
C GLU A 111 10.03 -2.43 18.82
N VAL A 112 9.77 -1.48 17.90
CA VAL A 112 9.81 -0.04 18.20
C VAL A 112 8.69 0.32 19.19
N TYR A 113 7.47 -0.22 18.98
CA TYR A 113 6.36 -0.03 19.89
C TYR A 113 6.66 -0.54 21.31
N ASP A 114 7.22 -1.76 21.43
CA ASP A 114 7.53 -2.36 22.72
C ASP A 114 8.64 -1.58 23.45
N ASP A 115 9.61 -1.04 22.73
CA ASP A 115 10.66 -0.21 23.33
C ASP A 115 10.09 1.11 23.84
N LEU A 116 9.30 1.83 23.05
CA LEU A 116 8.73 3.11 23.44
C LEU A 116 7.67 2.97 24.54
N LYS A 117 6.94 1.86 24.57
CA LYS A 117 5.91 1.59 25.60
C LYS A 117 6.49 1.41 26.99
N LYS A 118 7.76 1.04 27.13
CA LYS A 118 8.46 0.98 28.42
C LYS A 118 8.58 2.36 29.06
N GLU A 119 8.67 3.40 28.26
CA GLU A 119 8.88 4.78 28.70
C GLU A 119 7.56 5.57 28.75
N ASN A 120 6.60 5.24 27.90
CA ASN A 120 5.33 5.96 27.78
C ASN A 120 4.16 5.03 27.44
N ASN A 121 3.15 5.04 28.30
CA ASN A 121 1.94 4.22 28.09
C ASN A 121 1.01 4.74 26.98
N GLN A 122 1.18 5.98 26.52
CA GLN A 122 0.39 6.60 25.45
C GLN A 122 1.03 6.43 24.08
N ILE A 123 1.59 5.24 23.82
CA ILE A 123 2.15 4.90 22.51
C ILE A 123 1.10 4.17 21.69
N ALA A 124 0.98 4.57 20.44
CA ALA A 124 0.14 3.94 19.43
C ALA A 124 0.94 3.63 18.16
N VAL A 125 0.40 2.76 17.33
CA VAL A 125 0.91 2.52 15.98
C VAL A 125 -0.18 2.91 14.98
N SER A 126 0.19 3.62 13.94
CA SER A 126 -0.73 3.96 12.86
C SER A 126 -1.23 2.70 12.16
N ILE A 127 -2.52 2.40 12.32
CA ILE A 127 -3.22 1.31 11.64
C ILE A 127 -4.35 1.88 10.78
N ARG A 128 -4.60 1.26 9.62
CA ARG A 128 -5.69 1.67 8.72
C ARG A 128 -7.02 1.68 9.44
N GLY A 129 -7.89 2.62 9.09
CA GLY A 129 -9.28 2.67 9.53
C GLY A 129 -10.00 1.33 9.33
N LYS A 130 -10.92 1.01 10.22
CA LYS A 130 -11.52 -0.32 10.30
C LYS A 130 -12.95 -0.27 10.80
N LEU A 131 -13.73 -1.26 10.34
CA LEU A 131 -15.03 -1.57 10.92
C LEU A 131 -14.85 -2.08 12.36
N ILE A 132 -15.63 -1.52 13.26
CA ILE A 132 -15.72 -1.82 14.69
C ILE A 132 -17.16 -2.24 14.96
N GLU A 133 -17.34 -3.49 15.35
CA GLU A 133 -18.66 -4.06 15.61
C GLU A 133 -18.70 -4.70 17.00
N ASN A 134 -19.83 -4.50 17.68
CA ASN A 134 -20.24 -5.26 18.85
C ASN A 134 -21.77 -5.40 18.80
N GLU A 135 -22.38 -5.92 19.88
CA GLU A 135 -23.84 -6.14 19.96
C GLU A 135 -24.64 -4.84 19.87
N ASP A 136 -24.07 -3.71 20.33
CA ASP A 136 -24.80 -2.44 20.45
C ASP A 136 -24.57 -1.46 19.29
N TYR A 137 -23.47 -1.57 18.57
CA TYR A 137 -23.10 -0.62 17.51
C TYR A 137 -22.18 -1.22 16.46
N SER A 138 -22.26 -0.59 15.29
CA SER A 138 -21.32 -0.78 14.19
C SER A 138 -20.85 0.58 13.72
N ILE A 139 -19.54 0.82 13.76
CA ILE A 139 -18.90 2.07 13.30
C ILE A 139 -17.66 1.76 12.47
N TYR A 140 -17.33 2.66 11.55
CA TYR A 140 -16.08 2.61 10.79
C TYR A 140 -15.17 3.74 11.26
N SER A 141 -13.99 3.42 11.82
CA SER A 141 -13.03 4.43 12.26
C SER A 141 -12.35 5.08 11.05
N LEU A 142 -12.33 6.41 11.01
CA LEU A 142 -11.74 7.22 9.94
C LEU A 142 -10.33 7.71 10.29
N ALA A 143 -9.94 7.59 11.56
CA ALA A 143 -8.65 8.03 12.09
C ALA A 143 -8.07 7.02 13.08
N GLY A 144 -6.98 7.38 13.74
CA GLY A 144 -6.26 6.56 14.72
C GLY A 144 -6.71 6.78 16.16
N ILE A 145 -5.82 6.41 17.08
CA ILE A 145 -5.98 6.59 18.52
C ILE A 145 -5.69 8.06 18.85
N SER A 146 -6.56 8.67 19.65
CA SER A 146 -6.43 10.06 20.07
C SER A 146 -5.33 10.30 21.10
N ASN A 147 -4.83 11.52 21.19
CA ASN A 147 -3.90 12.01 22.21
C ASN A 147 -2.75 11.04 22.52
N SER A 148 -2.16 10.46 21.47
CA SER A 148 -1.15 9.42 21.58
C SER A 148 0.08 9.70 20.74
N LYS A 149 1.27 9.32 21.22
CA LYS A 149 2.48 9.27 20.41
C LYS A 149 2.37 8.12 19.41
N THR A 150 2.04 8.45 18.17
CA THR A 150 1.73 7.47 17.11
C THR A 150 2.95 7.23 16.23
N ILE A 151 3.37 5.98 16.15
CA ILE A 151 4.49 5.53 15.32
C ILE A 151 4.01 5.39 13.89
N LEU A 152 4.72 6.03 12.95
CA LEU A 152 4.50 5.92 11.51
C LEU A 152 5.34 4.78 10.90
N CYS A 153 5.37 4.71 9.58
CA CYS A 153 6.17 3.75 8.82
C CYS A 153 7.64 4.17 8.72
N ASN A 154 8.51 3.23 8.44
CA ASN A 154 9.93 3.49 8.17
C ASN A 154 10.21 3.37 6.66
N GLU A 155 10.24 4.50 5.97
CA GLU A 155 10.75 4.58 4.58
C GLU A 155 12.10 5.28 4.52
N ASN A 156 12.39 6.16 5.47
CA ASN A 156 13.55 7.04 5.49
C ASN A 156 14.60 6.65 6.54
N GLY A 157 14.68 5.36 6.90
CA GLY A 157 15.71 4.84 7.81
C GLY A 157 15.42 4.99 9.30
N TYR A 158 14.29 5.55 9.67
CA TYR A 158 13.81 5.71 11.04
C TYR A 158 12.28 5.69 11.08
N TYR A 159 11.72 5.58 12.26
CA TYR A 159 10.26 5.63 12.48
C TYR A 159 9.86 7.03 12.96
N PRO A 160 9.24 7.86 12.11
CA PRO A 160 8.66 9.11 12.55
C PRO A 160 7.56 8.88 13.60
N ILE A 161 7.47 9.79 14.56
CA ILE A 161 6.48 9.76 15.64
C ILE A 161 5.82 11.12 15.71
N TYR A 162 4.49 11.13 15.78
CA TYR A 162 3.74 12.36 16.00
C TYR A 162 2.78 12.20 17.17
N GLU A 163 2.41 13.31 17.79
CA GLU A 163 1.29 13.37 18.73
C GLU A 163 0.00 13.54 17.96
N SER A 164 -0.90 12.56 18.05
CA SER A 164 -2.22 12.63 17.44
C SER A 164 -3.12 13.62 18.20
N ASP A 165 -4.01 14.27 17.46
CA ASP A 165 -5.00 15.16 18.04
C ASP A 165 -6.11 14.38 18.79
N ARG A 166 -7.08 15.13 19.37
CA ARG A 166 -8.24 14.59 20.10
C ARG A 166 -9.13 13.64 19.29
N TYR A 167 -8.95 13.56 17.99
CA TYR A 167 -9.69 12.65 17.08
C TYR A 167 -8.79 11.66 16.35
N GLY A 168 -7.50 11.56 16.74
CA GLY A 168 -6.57 10.57 16.20
C GLY A 168 -5.92 10.91 14.85
N PHE A 169 -6.07 12.14 14.36
CA PHE A 169 -5.39 12.64 13.15
C PHE A 169 -4.01 13.22 13.44
N ASN A 170 -3.24 13.44 12.38
CA ASN A 170 -1.92 14.05 12.45
C ASN A 170 -1.99 15.59 12.47
N ASN A 171 -2.52 16.16 13.55
CA ASN A 171 -2.58 17.59 13.77
C ASN A 171 -2.01 17.99 15.14
N PRO A 172 -1.50 19.23 15.30
CA PRO A 172 -1.49 19.86 16.61
C PRO A 172 -2.93 20.00 17.11
N ASP A 173 -3.22 19.54 18.33
CA ASP A 173 -4.60 19.47 18.84
C ASP A 173 -5.29 20.84 18.88
N LYS A 174 -4.54 21.91 19.18
CA LYS A 174 -5.00 23.31 19.20
C LYS A 174 -5.68 23.79 17.90
N GLU A 175 -5.38 23.15 16.76
CA GLU A 175 -5.97 23.54 15.46
C GLU A 175 -7.51 23.38 15.47
N TRP A 176 -8.05 22.46 16.27
CA TRP A 176 -9.49 22.25 16.43
C TRP A 176 -10.20 23.42 17.16
N ASP A 177 -9.47 24.19 17.97
CA ASP A 177 -9.99 25.27 18.76
C ASP A 177 -9.90 26.63 18.03
N SER A 178 -9.29 26.67 16.85
CA SER A 178 -9.17 27.89 16.05
C SER A 178 -10.55 28.47 15.71
N GLU A 179 -10.66 29.78 15.76
CA GLU A 179 -11.88 30.51 15.37
C GLU A 179 -12.18 30.36 13.88
N GLU A 180 -11.12 30.36 13.08
CA GLU A 180 -11.17 30.15 11.63
C GLU A 180 -10.13 29.10 11.21
N ILE A 181 -10.52 28.16 10.35
CA ILE A 181 -9.65 27.15 9.76
C ILE A 181 -9.51 27.47 8.28
N GLU A 182 -8.33 27.92 7.89
CA GLU A 182 -8.08 28.31 6.50
C GLU A 182 -8.14 27.10 5.56
N TYR A 183 -7.56 25.95 5.96
CA TYR A 183 -7.52 24.76 5.15
C TYR A 183 -7.90 23.49 5.92
N LEU A 184 -8.77 22.69 5.33
CA LEU A 184 -9.04 21.32 5.72
C LEU A 184 -8.52 20.40 4.62
N LEU A 185 -7.57 19.52 4.93
CA LEU A 185 -7.00 18.56 3.99
C LEU A 185 -7.73 17.24 4.13
N VAL A 186 -8.10 16.60 3.00
CA VAL A 186 -8.56 15.22 2.93
C VAL A 186 -7.77 14.47 1.88
N GLY A 187 -7.56 13.18 2.08
CA GLY A 187 -6.76 12.34 1.20
C GLY A 187 -6.23 11.10 1.92
N ASP A 188 -5.34 10.41 1.26
CA ASP A 188 -4.75 9.15 1.69
C ASP A 188 -3.47 9.31 2.55
N SER A 189 -2.58 8.35 2.43
CA SER A 189 -1.30 8.31 3.14
C SER A 189 -0.36 9.48 2.80
N PHE A 190 -0.44 10.06 1.62
CA PHE A 190 0.35 11.24 1.24
C PHE A 190 -0.12 12.47 2.02
N THR A 191 -1.42 12.68 2.09
CA THR A 191 -2.03 13.76 2.87
C THR A 191 -1.76 13.59 4.36
N TYR A 192 -1.85 12.37 4.86
CA TYR A 192 -1.54 12.02 6.25
C TYR A 192 -0.10 12.35 6.66
N GLY A 193 0.84 12.40 5.70
CA GLY A 193 2.26 12.52 5.97
C GLY A 193 2.87 11.19 6.44
N SER A 194 2.43 10.06 5.84
CA SER A 194 3.01 8.73 6.15
C SER A 194 4.53 8.75 6.01
N CYS A 195 5.25 8.20 6.99
CA CYS A 195 6.71 8.11 7.06
C CYS A 195 7.45 9.47 7.05
N VAL A 196 6.77 10.58 7.37
CA VAL A 196 7.34 11.92 7.40
C VAL A 196 7.14 12.56 8.78
N ASP A 197 8.21 13.15 9.33
CA ASP A 197 8.12 13.90 10.58
C ASP A 197 7.46 15.27 10.39
N ARG A 198 6.71 15.72 11.40
CA ARG A 198 6.48 17.16 11.56
C ARG A 198 7.83 17.85 11.81
N PRO A 199 8.09 19.01 11.19
CA PRO A 199 7.15 19.88 10.45
C PRO A 199 7.17 19.67 8.92
N ASN A 200 7.64 18.52 8.41
CA ASN A 200 7.87 18.29 6.98
C ASN A 200 6.65 17.68 6.25
N ASP A 201 5.58 17.33 6.96
CA ASP A 201 4.32 16.89 6.36
C ASP A 201 3.56 18.04 5.66
N ILE A 202 2.67 17.70 4.73
CA ILE A 202 1.93 18.69 3.91
C ILE A 202 1.18 19.69 4.79
N GLY A 203 0.52 19.23 5.86
CA GLY A 203 -0.25 20.10 6.76
C GLY A 203 0.64 21.10 7.49
N SER A 204 1.78 20.67 8.01
CA SER A 204 2.74 21.51 8.71
C SER A 204 3.42 22.54 7.80
N VAL A 205 3.83 22.11 6.60
CA VAL A 205 4.41 22.99 5.60
C VAL A 205 3.39 24.06 5.17
N LEU A 206 2.13 23.66 4.96
CA LEU A 206 1.08 24.59 4.57
C LEU A 206 0.79 25.62 5.67
N ARG A 207 0.80 25.23 6.97
CA ARG A 207 0.70 26.18 8.09
C ARG A 207 1.81 27.21 8.02
N SER A 208 3.06 26.77 7.89
CA SER A 208 4.22 27.65 7.82
C SER A 208 4.15 28.64 6.64
N LEU A 209 3.80 28.15 5.45
CA LEU A 209 3.73 28.97 4.23
C LEU A 209 2.53 29.92 4.21
N SER A 210 1.48 29.66 4.98
CA SER A 210 0.28 30.48 5.07
C SER A 210 0.28 31.48 6.28
N ASN A 211 1.44 31.87 6.76
CA ASN A 211 1.59 32.75 7.91
C ASN A 211 0.92 32.17 9.17
N ASN A 212 1.12 30.90 9.44
CA ASN A 212 0.58 30.17 10.58
C ASN A 212 -0.96 30.15 10.67
N LYS A 213 -1.65 30.29 9.55
CA LYS A 213 -3.09 30.06 9.52
C LYS A 213 -3.41 28.60 9.87
N SER A 214 -4.56 28.39 10.51
CA SER A 214 -4.97 27.07 10.95
C SER A 214 -5.21 26.10 9.78
N VAL A 215 -4.65 24.89 9.91
CA VAL A 215 -4.78 23.79 8.93
C VAL A 215 -5.12 22.52 9.68
N LEU A 216 -6.28 21.94 9.38
CA LEU A 216 -6.64 20.59 9.81
C LEU A 216 -6.36 19.56 8.70
N ASN A 217 -5.66 18.52 9.04
CA ASN A 217 -5.36 17.39 8.15
C ASN A 217 -6.19 16.16 8.57
N LEU A 218 -7.18 15.80 7.77
CA LEU A 218 -8.01 14.59 7.92
C LEU A 218 -7.52 13.44 7.02
N GLY A 219 -6.40 13.61 6.35
CA GLY A 219 -5.76 12.53 5.60
C GLY A 219 -5.40 11.37 6.52
N TYR A 220 -5.61 10.15 6.05
CA TYR A 220 -5.22 8.96 6.81
C TYR A 220 -4.81 7.81 5.90
N ARG A 221 -3.98 6.90 6.42
CA ARG A 221 -3.42 5.82 5.60
C ARG A 221 -4.48 4.86 5.04
N GLY A 222 -4.44 4.66 3.74
CA GLY A 222 -5.30 3.72 3.03
C GLY A 222 -6.72 4.21 2.81
N ASN A 223 -6.98 5.51 3.01
CA ASN A 223 -8.21 6.14 2.58
C ASN A 223 -8.34 6.09 1.06
N GLY A 224 -9.57 6.06 0.61
CA GLY A 224 -9.98 6.35 -0.74
C GLY A 224 -11.16 7.30 -0.72
N PRO A 225 -11.72 7.65 -1.89
CA PRO A 225 -12.67 8.74 -2.02
C PRO A 225 -13.91 8.65 -1.11
N LEU A 226 -14.40 7.46 -0.79
CA LEU A 226 -15.59 7.32 0.05
C LEU A 226 -15.27 7.55 1.53
N ILE A 227 -14.12 7.09 2.02
CA ILE A 227 -13.64 7.39 3.38
C ILE A 227 -13.27 8.88 3.50
N GLU A 228 -12.68 9.48 2.49
CA GLU A 228 -12.33 10.91 2.44
C GLU A 228 -13.59 11.78 2.50
N TYR A 229 -14.63 11.40 1.77
CA TYR A 229 -15.96 12.02 1.86
C TYR A 229 -16.59 11.85 3.24
N ALA A 230 -16.52 10.64 3.82
CA ALA A 230 -17.00 10.39 5.17
C ALA A 230 -16.26 11.28 6.20
N ALA A 231 -14.95 11.48 6.04
CA ALA A 231 -14.17 12.37 6.90
C ALA A 231 -14.66 13.83 6.78
N ILE A 232 -14.96 14.31 5.57
CA ILE A 232 -15.59 15.63 5.40
C ILE A 232 -16.92 15.68 6.16
N LYS A 233 -17.78 14.67 6.01
CA LYS A 233 -19.10 14.66 6.67
C LYS A 233 -19.01 14.67 8.20
N GLU A 234 -18.06 13.97 8.78
CA GLU A 234 -17.91 13.84 10.24
C GLU A 234 -17.20 15.05 10.87
N TYR A 235 -16.26 15.68 10.16
CA TYR A 235 -15.33 16.61 10.78
C TYR A 235 -15.38 18.04 10.22
N LEU A 236 -15.99 18.28 9.05
CA LEU A 236 -16.16 19.63 8.51
C LEU A 236 -16.99 20.49 9.48
N SER A 237 -16.60 21.74 9.61
CA SER A 237 -17.33 22.74 10.37
C SER A 237 -17.44 24.04 9.58
N PRO A 238 -18.41 24.94 9.89
CA PRO A 238 -18.56 26.24 9.24
C PRO A 238 -17.36 27.18 9.38
N LYS A 239 -16.43 26.86 10.29
CA LYS A 239 -15.17 27.61 10.48
C LYS A 239 -14.18 27.41 9.33
N VAL A 240 -14.33 26.34 8.53
CA VAL A 240 -13.42 25.97 7.44
C VAL A 240 -13.68 26.82 6.20
N LYS A 241 -12.63 27.45 5.67
CA LYS A 241 -12.73 28.26 4.43
C LYS A 241 -12.53 27.43 3.16
N LYS A 242 -11.54 26.57 3.17
CA LYS A 242 -11.15 25.79 1.98
C LYS A 242 -10.95 24.32 2.34
N VAL A 243 -11.53 23.43 1.57
CA VAL A 243 -11.28 22.01 1.63
C VAL A 243 -10.37 21.63 0.46
N LEU A 244 -9.23 21.04 0.77
CA LEU A 244 -8.25 20.59 -0.21
C LEU A 244 -8.31 19.07 -0.31
N TRP A 245 -8.91 18.56 -1.39
CA TRP A 245 -8.96 17.15 -1.68
C TRP A 245 -7.70 16.74 -2.43
N ILE A 246 -6.79 16.06 -1.74
CA ILE A 246 -5.50 15.65 -2.27
C ILE A 246 -5.61 14.22 -2.77
N TYR A 247 -5.68 14.06 -4.08
CA TYR A 247 -5.88 12.81 -4.78
C TYR A 247 -4.55 12.18 -5.22
N TYR A 248 -4.42 10.86 -5.02
CA TYR A 248 -3.35 10.05 -5.54
C TYR A 248 -3.88 8.84 -6.35
N ALA A 249 -3.02 8.26 -7.19
CA ALA A 249 -3.44 7.26 -8.20
C ALA A 249 -4.03 5.94 -7.63
N ASN A 250 -3.80 5.61 -6.35
CA ASN A 250 -4.36 4.43 -5.66
C ASN A 250 -5.80 4.64 -5.15
N ASP A 251 -6.29 5.88 -5.03
CA ASP A 251 -7.58 6.21 -4.43
C ASP A 251 -8.75 5.49 -5.13
N LEU A 252 -8.71 5.39 -6.46
CA LEU A 252 -9.74 4.65 -7.20
C LEU A 252 -9.78 3.15 -6.88
N ASN A 253 -8.60 2.54 -6.60
CA ASN A 253 -8.54 1.15 -6.17
C ASN A 253 -9.16 1.01 -4.78
N ASN A 254 -8.90 1.98 -3.91
CA ASN A 254 -9.45 2.02 -2.57
C ASN A 254 -10.96 2.20 -2.61
N LEU A 255 -11.50 3.10 -3.44
CA LEU A 255 -12.95 3.28 -3.63
C LEU A 255 -13.67 1.96 -3.97
N SER A 256 -13.08 1.15 -4.86
CA SER A 256 -13.65 -0.16 -5.21
C SER A 256 -13.72 -1.11 -4.02
N GLN A 257 -12.78 -1.03 -3.07
CA GLN A 257 -12.80 -1.81 -1.84
C GLN A 257 -13.78 -1.24 -0.81
N GLU A 258 -13.82 0.07 -0.67
CA GLU A 258 -14.68 0.81 0.26
C GLU A 258 -16.18 0.57 0.00
N LYS A 259 -16.54 0.37 -1.26
CA LYS A 259 -17.93 0.02 -1.64
C LYS A 259 -18.41 -1.33 -1.10
N ASN A 260 -17.51 -2.19 -0.64
CA ASN A 260 -17.88 -3.45 0.01
C ASN A 260 -18.18 -3.28 1.51
N GLU A 261 -17.96 -2.09 2.06
CA GLU A 261 -18.20 -1.79 3.47
C GLU A 261 -19.59 -1.13 3.65
N PRO A 262 -20.59 -1.81 4.24
CA PRO A 262 -21.95 -1.31 4.32
C PRO A 262 -22.06 0.08 4.98
N ILE A 263 -21.31 0.34 6.04
CA ILE A 263 -21.31 1.64 6.72
C ILE A 263 -20.81 2.75 5.82
N LEU A 264 -19.77 2.50 5.04
CA LEU A 264 -19.26 3.48 4.10
C LEU A 264 -20.27 3.77 3.00
N MET A 265 -21.01 2.73 2.55
CA MET A 265 -22.09 2.90 1.59
C MET A 265 -23.26 3.70 2.13
N ASN A 266 -23.49 3.73 3.45
CA ASN A 266 -24.49 4.63 4.04
C ASN A 266 -24.16 6.10 3.79
N TYR A 267 -22.89 6.50 3.90
CA TYR A 267 -22.48 7.87 3.53
C TYR A 267 -22.77 8.20 2.07
N PHE A 268 -22.59 7.22 1.18
CA PHE A 268 -22.82 7.39 -0.25
C PHE A 268 -24.31 7.46 -0.61
N ASN A 269 -25.15 6.65 0.04
CA ASN A 269 -26.56 6.50 -0.30
C ASN A 269 -27.46 7.50 0.42
N ASP A 270 -27.08 7.93 1.62
CA ASP A 270 -27.83 8.85 2.47
C ASP A 270 -27.00 10.08 2.83
N THR A 271 -27.38 11.22 2.25
CA THR A 271 -26.73 12.49 2.51
C THR A 271 -26.94 13.01 3.94
N SER A 272 -27.90 12.47 4.70
CA SER A 272 -28.13 12.82 6.11
C SER A 272 -27.33 11.92 7.06
N PHE A 273 -26.86 10.76 6.60
CA PHE A 273 -26.15 9.80 7.44
C PHE A 273 -24.86 10.36 8.05
N THR A 274 -24.66 10.15 9.33
CA THR A 274 -23.42 10.40 10.09
C THR A 274 -23.29 9.39 11.20
N GLN A 275 -22.07 8.95 11.49
CA GLN A 275 -21.77 8.09 12.62
C GLN A 275 -21.57 8.84 13.93
N LYS A 276 -21.49 10.20 13.88
CA LYS A 276 -21.18 11.09 15.02
C LYS A 276 -19.84 10.69 15.69
N LEU A 277 -18.79 10.47 14.90
CA LEU A 277 -17.52 9.93 15.36
C LEU A 277 -16.83 10.79 16.40
N LYS A 278 -17.01 12.12 16.35
CA LYS A 278 -16.49 13.04 17.39
C LYS A 278 -16.95 12.69 18.81
N LEU A 279 -18.13 12.08 18.96
CA LEU A 279 -18.71 11.64 20.23
C LEU A 279 -18.35 10.19 20.60
N LYS A 280 -17.64 9.48 19.72
CA LYS A 280 -17.32 8.05 19.87
C LYS A 280 -15.82 7.77 19.89
N GLN A 281 -14.99 8.82 20.11
CA GLN A 281 -13.54 8.64 20.03
C GLN A 281 -13.00 7.67 21.08
N ASP A 282 -13.55 7.66 22.28
CA ASP A 282 -13.14 6.71 23.35
C ASP A 282 -13.36 5.25 22.91
N VAL A 283 -14.49 4.99 22.25
CA VAL A 283 -14.82 3.65 21.71
C VAL A 283 -13.83 3.25 20.61
N ILE A 284 -13.50 4.19 19.73
CA ILE A 284 -12.52 3.99 18.66
C ILE A 284 -11.14 3.67 19.26
N ASP A 285 -10.72 4.45 20.24
CA ASP A 285 -9.42 4.30 20.90
C ASP A 285 -9.27 2.93 21.58
N GLU A 286 -10.27 2.52 22.33
CA GLU A 286 -10.26 1.23 23.01
C GLU A 286 -10.17 0.06 22.01
N HIS A 287 -10.98 0.13 20.95
CA HIS A 287 -11.00 -0.92 19.94
C HIS A 287 -9.68 -1.00 19.15
N LEU A 288 -9.14 0.15 18.71
CA LEU A 288 -7.89 0.20 17.96
C LEU A 288 -6.70 -0.26 18.81
N LYS A 289 -6.68 0.01 20.13
CA LYS A 289 -5.69 -0.55 21.07
C LYS A 289 -5.77 -2.07 21.13
N LYS A 290 -6.98 -2.63 21.25
CA LYS A 290 -7.20 -4.10 21.25
C LYS A 290 -6.78 -4.73 19.91
N GLU A 291 -7.13 -4.10 18.81
CA GLU A 291 -6.77 -4.57 17.47
C GLU A 291 -5.25 -4.54 17.24
N TRP A 292 -4.56 -3.49 17.71
CA TRP A 292 -3.11 -3.43 17.65
C TRP A 292 -2.46 -4.57 18.45
N GLU A 293 -2.87 -4.80 19.68
CA GLU A 293 -2.33 -5.88 20.51
C GLU A 293 -2.55 -7.27 19.89
N LYS A 294 -3.68 -7.48 19.23
CA LYS A 294 -3.95 -8.72 18.47
C LYS A 294 -2.99 -8.86 17.28
N ARG A 295 -2.80 -7.78 16.53
CA ARG A 295 -1.87 -7.75 15.37
C ARG A 295 -0.42 -7.93 15.83
N ARG A 296 0.00 -7.25 16.89
CA ARG A 296 1.34 -7.33 17.47
C ARG A 296 1.70 -8.78 17.78
N LYS A 297 0.86 -9.46 18.54
CA LYS A 297 1.07 -10.88 18.89
C LYS A 297 1.18 -11.79 17.65
N LYS A 298 0.40 -11.51 16.61
CA LYS A 298 0.45 -12.27 15.35
C LYS A 298 1.75 -12.01 14.59
N ILE A 299 2.16 -10.75 14.49
CA ILE A 299 3.41 -10.34 13.80
C ILE A 299 4.61 -10.91 14.54
N GLU A 300 4.68 -10.73 15.87
CA GLU A 300 5.72 -11.28 16.73
C GLU A 300 5.85 -12.80 16.58
N LYS A 301 4.73 -13.54 16.62
CA LYS A 301 4.72 -15.00 16.42
C LYS A 301 5.26 -15.40 15.03
N VAL A 302 4.94 -14.62 13.99
CA VAL A 302 5.45 -14.84 12.64
C VAL A 302 6.93 -14.49 12.57
N PHE A 303 7.34 -13.39 13.19
CA PHE A 303 8.73 -12.92 13.22
C PHE A 303 9.65 -13.92 13.95
N LEU A 304 9.27 -14.38 15.14
CA LEU A 304 10.01 -15.39 15.90
C LEU A 304 10.11 -16.73 15.14
N LYS A 305 9.07 -17.10 14.38
CA LYS A 305 9.11 -18.30 13.52
C LYS A 305 9.98 -18.10 12.27
N LYS A 306 10.19 -16.85 11.85
CA LYS A 306 10.87 -16.52 10.58
C LYS A 306 12.39 -16.64 10.63
N GLY A 307 13.09 -16.69 11.72
CA GLY A 307 14.54 -16.81 11.85
C GLY A 307 15.29 -17.31 10.61
N LYS A 308 16.59 -17.44 10.61
CA LYS A 308 17.49 -17.80 9.46
C LYS A 308 16.98 -18.89 8.49
N LYS A 309 16.04 -19.77 8.94
CA LYS A 309 15.39 -20.79 8.10
C LYS A 309 14.46 -20.22 7.01
N THR A 310 13.95 -19.00 7.18
CA THR A 310 13.02 -18.39 6.20
C THR A 310 13.77 -17.80 5.03
N ASP A 311 14.94 -17.23 5.25
CA ASP A 311 15.76 -16.64 4.18
C ASP A 311 16.24 -17.73 3.22
N LEU A 312 16.71 -18.86 3.75
CA LEU A 312 17.09 -20.02 2.93
C LEU A 312 15.88 -20.59 2.17
N LYS A 313 14.71 -20.70 2.83
CA LYS A 313 13.47 -21.16 2.18
C LYS A 313 13.00 -20.21 1.09
N HIS A 314 13.11 -18.90 1.29
CA HIS A 314 12.79 -17.89 0.29
C HIS A 314 13.75 -17.98 -0.90
N PHE A 315 15.05 -18.12 -0.65
CA PHE A 315 16.06 -18.31 -1.68
C PHE A 315 15.78 -19.56 -2.52
N ILE A 316 15.58 -20.72 -1.87
CA ILE A 316 15.27 -21.99 -2.57
C ILE A 316 13.98 -21.88 -3.40
N LYS A 317 12.98 -21.12 -2.94
CA LYS A 317 11.69 -20.94 -3.62
C LYS A 317 11.66 -19.79 -4.64
N PHE A 318 12.79 -19.16 -4.92
CA PHE A 318 12.90 -18.02 -5.83
C PHE A 318 11.90 -16.90 -5.47
N TYR A 319 11.83 -16.55 -4.20
CA TYR A 319 10.83 -15.60 -3.72
C TYR A 319 10.97 -14.23 -4.38
N ASN A 320 12.20 -13.69 -4.45
CA ASN A 320 12.44 -12.37 -5.02
C ASN A 320 12.25 -12.37 -6.54
N LEU A 321 12.67 -13.43 -7.24
CA LEU A 321 12.42 -13.60 -8.67
C LEU A 321 10.92 -13.67 -8.98
N ARG A 322 10.16 -14.43 -8.18
CA ARG A 322 8.70 -14.51 -8.34
C ARG A 322 8.05 -13.16 -8.11
N MET A 323 8.43 -12.43 -7.07
CA MET A 323 7.93 -11.07 -6.82
C MET A 323 8.33 -10.10 -7.93
N PHE A 324 9.53 -10.22 -8.48
CA PHE A 324 10.00 -9.44 -9.61
C PHE A 324 9.17 -9.68 -10.88
N ILE A 325 8.80 -10.95 -11.14
CA ILE A 325 7.97 -11.31 -12.30
C ILE A 325 6.50 -10.92 -12.07
N VAL A 326 5.92 -11.26 -10.91
CA VAL A 326 4.51 -11.00 -10.58
C VAL A 326 4.26 -9.50 -10.37
N GLY A 327 5.18 -8.80 -9.70
CA GLY A 327 5.10 -7.36 -9.50
C GLY A 327 5.16 -6.55 -10.81
N ARG A 328 5.65 -7.17 -11.89
CA ARG A 328 5.61 -6.59 -13.26
C ARG A 328 4.36 -6.96 -14.04
N LYS A 329 3.54 -7.93 -13.58
CA LYS A 329 2.19 -8.08 -14.14
C LYS A 329 1.41 -6.83 -13.80
N GLU A 330 1.21 -6.01 -14.81
CA GLU A 330 0.24 -4.92 -14.77
C GLU A 330 -1.07 -5.50 -14.23
N GLN A 331 -1.43 -5.09 -13.02
CA GLN A 331 -2.82 -5.19 -12.64
C GLN A 331 -3.54 -4.32 -13.64
N LYS A 332 -4.45 -4.91 -14.45
CA LYS A 332 -5.34 -4.09 -15.27
C LYS A 332 -5.88 -3.02 -14.34
N PRO A 333 -5.72 -1.74 -14.69
CA PRO A 333 -6.23 -0.69 -13.85
C PRO A 333 -7.72 -0.97 -13.62
N PRO A 334 -8.21 -0.84 -12.39
CA PRO A 334 -9.63 -0.93 -12.17
C PRO A 334 -10.31 0.07 -13.10
N ALA A 335 -11.41 -0.34 -13.70
CA ALA A 335 -12.26 0.60 -14.41
C ALA A 335 -12.58 1.75 -13.45
N LEU A 336 -12.58 2.98 -13.97
CA LEU A 336 -12.90 4.14 -13.14
C LEU A 336 -14.29 3.89 -12.52
N PRO A 337 -14.43 3.84 -11.20
CA PRO A 337 -15.73 3.61 -10.59
C PRO A 337 -16.70 4.72 -11.00
N VAL A 338 -17.86 4.35 -11.50
CA VAL A 338 -18.92 5.29 -11.92
C VAL A 338 -19.30 6.23 -10.78
N ASP A 339 -19.12 5.77 -9.55
CA ASP A 339 -19.50 6.49 -8.34
C ASP A 339 -18.52 7.59 -7.93
N PHE A 340 -17.30 7.62 -8.49
CA PHE A 340 -16.29 8.64 -8.14
C PHE A 340 -16.81 10.08 -8.37
N LYS A 341 -17.46 10.30 -9.50
CA LYS A 341 -18.07 11.61 -9.81
C LYS A 341 -19.12 11.98 -8.76
N ARG A 342 -20.00 11.05 -8.41
CA ARG A 342 -21.06 11.26 -7.41
C ARG A 342 -20.48 11.57 -6.02
N VAL A 343 -19.41 10.90 -5.61
CA VAL A 343 -18.71 11.21 -4.35
C VAL A 343 -18.21 12.65 -4.34
N LEU A 344 -17.61 13.12 -5.44
CA LEU A 344 -17.12 14.50 -5.56
C LEU A 344 -18.28 15.51 -5.59
N GLU A 345 -19.39 15.21 -6.27
CA GLU A 345 -20.61 16.04 -6.26
C GLU A 345 -21.14 16.24 -4.84
N GLN A 346 -21.28 15.14 -4.10
CA GLN A 346 -21.74 15.18 -2.71
C GLN A 346 -20.77 15.96 -1.78
N ALA A 347 -19.46 15.77 -2.00
CA ALA A 347 -18.45 16.53 -1.26
C ALA A 347 -18.52 18.04 -1.58
N GLN A 348 -18.72 18.41 -2.83
CA GLN A 348 -18.88 19.80 -3.23
C GLN A 348 -20.16 20.43 -2.60
N GLU A 349 -21.26 19.70 -2.57
CA GLU A 349 -22.50 20.17 -1.94
C GLU A 349 -22.34 20.41 -0.45
N ILE A 350 -21.74 19.46 0.29
CA ILE A 350 -21.59 19.61 1.73
C ILE A 350 -20.59 20.73 2.08
N THR A 351 -19.53 20.89 1.30
CA THR A 351 -18.58 22.01 1.51
C THR A 351 -19.27 23.34 1.25
N LYS A 352 -20.05 23.46 0.18
CA LYS A 352 -20.82 24.67 -0.12
C LYS A 352 -21.85 25.00 0.97
N LYS A 353 -22.56 24.00 1.51
CA LYS A 353 -23.51 24.18 2.63
C LYS A 353 -22.82 24.72 3.89
N ASN A 354 -21.53 24.44 4.08
CA ASN A 354 -20.71 24.93 5.18
C ASN A 354 -19.94 26.23 4.86
N ASN A 355 -20.27 26.95 3.78
CA ASN A 355 -19.58 28.14 3.30
C ASN A 355 -18.10 27.93 3.00
N SER A 356 -17.71 26.69 2.71
CA SER A 356 -16.36 26.29 2.34
C SER A 356 -16.25 26.12 0.83
N LYS A 357 -15.02 26.28 0.29
CA LYS A 357 -14.75 26.03 -1.13
C LYS A 357 -13.91 24.77 -1.28
N LEU A 358 -14.38 23.84 -2.10
CA LEU A 358 -13.64 22.60 -2.44
C LEU A 358 -12.63 22.88 -3.55
N TYR A 359 -11.41 22.38 -3.38
CA TYR A 359 -10.33 22.33 -4.38
C TYR A 359 -9.88 20.89 -4.55
N PHE A 360 -9.58 20.50 -5.77
CA PHE A 360 -9.06 19.18 -6.09
C PHE A 360 -7.58 19.27 -6.48
N ILE A 361 -6.71 18.57 -5.77
CA ILE A 361 -5.27 18.58 -5.95
C ILE A 361 -4.83 17.20 -6.44
N HIS A 362 -4.25 17.13 -7.64
CA HIS A 362 -3.77 15.89 -8.23
C HIS A 362 -2.26 15.73 -8.01
N LEU A 363 -1.87 14.72 -7.23
CA LEU A 363 -0.48 14.33 -7.05
C LEU A 363 -0.04 13.38 -8.18
N PRO A 364 1.12 13.60 -8.80
CA PRO A 364 1.61 12.73 -9.86
C PRO A 364 2.22 11.43 -9.29
N HIS A 365 2.02 10.32 -9.98
CA HIS A 365 2.65 9.04 -9.67
C HIS A 365 4.09 9.01 -10.24
N ASN A 366 5.04 8.40 -9.51
CA ASN A 366 6.46 8.31 -9.91
C ASN A 366 6.67 7.63 -11.27
N SER A 367 5.89 6.60 -11.61
CA SER A 367 5.98 5.90 -12.89
C SER A 367 5.68 6.79 -14.12
N ARG A 368 5.16 8.01 -13.91
CA ARG A 368 5.05 9.02 -14.97
C ARG A 368 6.43 9.50 -15.45
N TYR A 369 7.42 9.49 -14.61
CA TYR A 369 8.77 10.03 -14.84
C TYR A 369 9.79 8.94 -15.15
N ILE A 370 9.54 7.71 -14.71
CA ILE A 370 10.32 6.54 -15.08
C ILE A 370 9.90 6.14 -16.51
N ASN A 371 10.87 5.70 -17.31
CA ASN A 371 10.59 5.23 -18.67
C ASN A 371 9.80 3.90 -18.61
N SER A 372 8.49 4.01 -18.38
CA SER A 372 7.61 2.88 -18.17
C SER A 372 6.65 2.70 -19.34
N ARG A 373 6.35 1.45 -19.67
CA ARG A 373 5.33 1.07 -20.67
C ARG A 373 3.92 1.58 -20.30
N ASN A 374 3.72 1.98 -19.05
CA ASN A 374 2.44 2.39 -18.48
C ASN A 374 2.10 3.89 -18.67
N LYS A 375 2.98 4.65 -19.31
CA LYS A 375 2.81 6.11 -19.47
C LYS A 375 1.49 6.49 -20.14
N THR A 376 1.08 5.72 -21.14
CA THR A 376 -0.17 5.96 -21.89
C THR A 376 -1.39 5.77 -21.01
N GLU A 377 -1.38 4.77 -20.15
CA GLU A 377 -2.48 4.43 -19.26
C GLU A 377 -2.61 5.43 -18.11
N ILE A 378 -1.50 5.81 -17.50
CA ILE A 378 -1.45 6.87 -16.49
C ILE A 378 -2.03 8.17 -17.06
N ASN A 379 -1.68 8.52 -18.28
CA ASN A 379 -2.22 9.70 -18.95
C ASN A 379 -3.72 9.60 -19.21
N LYS A 380 -4.24 8.41 -19.59
CA LYS A 380 -5.69 8.20 -19.77
C LYS A 380 -6.45 8.39 -18.47
N LYS A 381 -5.98 7.80 -17.38
CA LYS A 381 -6.58 7.97 -16.04
C LYS A 381 -6.56 9.44 -15.59
N TYR A 382 -5.41 10.08 -15.73
CA TYR A 382 -5.28 11.51 -15.42
C TYR A 382 -6.30 12.34 -16.19
N THR A 383 -6.41 12.16 -17.52
CA THR A 383 -7.35 12.91 -18.35
C THR A 383 -8.80 12.68 -17.91
N LEU A 384 -9.15 11.44 -17.57
CA LEU A 384 -10.49 11.09 -17.13
C LEU A 384 -10.85 11.75 -15.79
N ILE A 385 -9.95 11.70 -14.79
CA ILE A 385 -10.13 12.39 -13.50
C ILE A 385 -10.27 13.90 -13.72
N LYS A 386 -9.37 14.48 -14.49
CA LYS A 386 -9.39 15.91 -14.78
C LYS A 386 -10.72 16.33 -15.41
N ASN A 387 -11.23 15.59 -16.40
CA ASN A 387 -12.50 15.90 -17.06
C ASN A 387 -13.68 15.86 -16.08
N ILE A 388 -13.73 14.88 -15.16
CA ILE A 388 -14.77 14.81 -14.12
C ILE A 388 -14.71 16.06 -13.22
N VAL A 389 -13.53 16.42 -12.75
CA VAL A 389 -13.36 17.56 -11.84
C VAL A 389 -13.71 18.88 -12.53
N GLU A 390 -13.32 19.05 -13.81
CA GLU A 390 -13.64 20.23 -14.62
C GLU A 390 -15.14 20.32 -14.94
N GLU A 391 -15.80 19.18 -15.23
CA GLU A 391 -17.26 19.13 -15.43
C GLU A 391 -18.02 19.60 -14.19
N LEU A 392 -17.54 19.21 -12.99
CA LEU A 392 -18.07 19.65 -11.71
C LEU A 392 -17.70 21.11 -11.36
N LYS A 393 -16.90 21.76 -12.17
CA LYS A 393 -16.38 23.12 -11.94
C LYS A 393 -15.64 23.26 -10.60
N ILE A 394 -15.00 22.18 -10.15
CA ILE A 394 -14.14 22.19 -8.96
C ILE A 394 -12.76 22.72 -9.40
N PRO A 395 -12.18 23.72 -8.75
CA PRO A 395 -10.82 24.18 -9.05
C PRO A 395 -9.82 23.02 -9.00
N PHE A 396 -9.11 22.80 -10.11
CA PHE A 396 -8.16 21.70 -10.27
C PHE A 396 -6.72 22.22 -10.20
N ILE A 397 -5.94 21.70 -9.25
CA ILE A 397 -4.53 22.01 -9.08
C ILE A 397 -3.70 20.81 -9.48
N ASP A 398 -2.93 20.92 -10.55
CA ASP A 398 -2.09 19.85 -11.08
C ASP A 398 -0.64 20.00 -10.62
N ILE A 399 -0.27 19.27 -9.58
CA ILE A 399 1.09 19.32 -9.02
C ILE A 399 2.15 18.90 -10.05
N HIS A 400 1.81 18.04 -11.02
CA HIS A 400 2.72 17.76 -12.12
C HIS A 400 3.06 19.01 -12.92
N LYS A 401 2.06 19.81 -13.27
CA LYS A 401 2.28 21.02 -14.08
C LYS A 401 2.94 22.13 -13.26
N GLU A 402 2.50 22.29 -12.03
CA GLU A 402 2.93 23.40 -11.17
C GLU A 402 4.35 23.21 -10.61
N VAL A 403 4.76 21.97 -10.35
CA VAL A 403 6.03 21.66 -9.71
C VAL A 403 6.91 20.76 -10.59
N PHE A 404 6.48 19.53 -10.83
CA PHE A 404 7.33 18.49 -11.41
C PHE A 404 7.80 18.78 -12.84
N LYS A 405 6.96 19.42 -13.66
CA LYS A 405 7.32 19.80 -15.03
C LYS A 405 8.40 20.90 -15.09
N LYS A 406 8.51 21.69 -14.03
CA LYS A 406 9.47 22.78 -13.90
C LYS A 406 10.83 22.29 -13.37
N GLU A 407 10.86 21.08 -12.74
CA GLU A 407 12.05 20.47 -12.18
C GLU A 407 12.86 19.72 -13.26
N LYS A 408 14.19 19.96 -13.31
CA LYS A 408 15.09 19.30 -14.28
C LYS A 408 15.17 17.78 -14.05
N ASN A 409 15.15 17.35 -12.78
CA ASN A 409 15.11 15.95 -12.40
C ASN A 409 13.91 15.71 -11.46
N PRO A 410 12.70 15.45 -12.02
CA PRO A 410 11.50 15.24 -11.23
C PRO A 410 11.60 14.06 -10.25
N LEU A 411 12.48 13.10 -10.52
CA LEU A 411 12.64 11.91 -9.67
C LEU A 411 13.23 12.26 -8.30
N LYS A 412 14.01 13.34 -8.20
CA LYS A 412 14.52 13.85 -6.91
C LYS A 412 13.41 14.24 -5.90
N LEU A 413 12.18 14.44 -6.38
CA LEU A 413 11.04 14.77 -5.52
C LEU A 413 10.36 13.50 -4.95
N PHE A 414 10.88 12.32 -5.25
CA PHE A 414 10.45 11.04 -4.68
C PHE A 414 11.52 10.46 -3.76
N PRO A 415 11.16 9.74 -2.71
CA PRO A 415 12.13 9.10 -1.84
C PRO A 415 12.93 8.02 -2.59
N PHE A 416 14.23 7.94 -2.32
CA PHE A 416 15.14 6.88 -2.78
C PHE A 416 15.34 6.76 -4.31
N GLU A 417 15.70 7.85 -4.98
CA GLU A 417 16.29 7.78 -6.33
C GLU A 417 17.70 8.33 -6.42
#